data_61218b41b8ac11916b24181944c1de18
#
_entry.id   61218b41b8ac11916b24181944c1de18
#
_cell.length_a   1.000
_cell.length_b   1.000
_cell.length_c   1.000
_cell.angle_alpha   90.00
_cell.angle_beta   90.00
_cell.angle_gamma   90.00
#
_symmetry.space_group_name_H-M   'P 1'
#
loop_
_entity.id
_entity.type
_entity.pdbx_description
1 polymer ?
#
loop_
_entity_poly.entity_id
_entity_poly.type
_entity_poly.pdbx_seq_one_letter_code
_entity_poly.pdbx_strand_id
1 'polypeptide(L)'
;YEKFAQMLLNGGKCGDARILSRKAVDLISHNIITAEQAKTFNWDSCIGYGYGGLMRTLINPEITTVGSTGEYGWDGWTGNYFCNDPENNLTFMYFIQVCGGNGIRPLRTLKQVMYSALDD
;
A
#
# COMPACT_ATOMS: atom_id res chain seq x y z
N TYR A 1 7.21 9.05 9.60
CA TYR A 1 6.55 8.45 8.42
C TYR A 1 5.08 8.13 8.70
N GLU A 2 4.74 7.66 9.91
CA GLU A 2 3.37 7.40 10.35
C GLU A 2 2.41 8.57 10.05
N LYS A 3 2.77 9.80 10.49
CA LYS A 3 1.94 10.99 10.23
C LYS A 3 1.68 11.23 8.75
N PHE A 4 2.65 10.92 7.89
CA PHE A 4 2.48 11.00 6.44
C PHE A 4 1.48 9.95 5.94
N ALA A 5 1.63 8.69 6.35
CA ALA A 5 0.73 7.62 5.97
C ALA A 5 -0.71 7.89 6.45
N GLN A 6 -0.87 8.31 7.71
CA GLN A 6 -2.18 8.69 8.26
C GLN A 6 -2.79 9.93 7.58
N MET A 7 -1.97 10.91 7.22
CA MET A 7 -2.44 12.07 6.45
C MET A 7 -3.06 11.64 5.12
N LEU A 8 -2.43 10.69 4.43
CA LEU A 8 -2.97 10.12 3.19
C LEU A 8 -4.26 9.34 3.45
N LEU A 9 -4.29 8.46 4.47
CA LEU A 9 -5.48 7.69 4.84
C LEU A 9 -6.66 8.60 5.19
N ASN A 10 -6.38 9.73 5.83
CA ASN A 10 -7.36 10.76 6.18
C ASN A 10 -7.70 11.73 5.02
N GLY A 11 -7.45 11.32 3.77
CA GLY A 11 -7.78 12.09 2.58
C GLY A 11 -7.08 13.46 2.51
N GLY A 12 -5.83 13.51 2.98
CA GLY A 12 -4.96 14.68 2.91
C GLY A 12 -5.00 15.59 4.15
N LYS A 13 -5.56 15.12 5.27
CA LYS A 13 -5.59 15.86 6.55
C LYS A 13 -4.60 15.30 7.57
N CYS A 14 -3.94 16.18 8.31
CA CYS A 14 -3.12 15.86 9.47
C CYS A 14 -3.60 16.73 10.65
N GLY A 15 -4.39 16.14 11.56
CA GLY A 15 -5.15 16.91 12.54
C GLY A 15 -6.09 17.91 11.86
N ASP A 16 -6.05 19.15 12.29
CA ASP A 16 -6.88 20.22 11.71
C ASP A 16 -6.33 20.79 10.39
N ALA A 17 -5.07 20.50 10.07
CA ALA A 17 -4.44 21.02 8.87
C ALA A 17 -4.74 20.15 7.64
N ARG A 18 -5.10 20.80 6.54
CA ARG A 18 -5.18 20.13 5.22
C ARG A 18 -3.87 20.32 4.48
N ILE A 19 -3.17 19.23 4.24
CA ILE A 19 -1.89 19.19 3.52
C ILE A 19 -2.11 18.94 2.01
N LEU A 20 -3.03 18.01 1.68
CA LEU A 20 -3.40 17.69 0.30
C LEU A 20 -4.92 17.76 0.13
N SER A 21 -5.37 18.04 -1.08
CA SER A 21 -6.78 17.86 -1.42
C SER A 21 -7.13 16.37 -1.49
N ARG A 22 -8.41 16.01 -1.32
CA ARG A 22 -8.86 14.62 -1.55
C ARG A 22 -8.52 14.15 -2.95
N LYS A 23 -8.72 15.01 -3.96
CA LYS A 23 -8.38 14.70 -5.37
C LYS A 23 -6.89 14.43 -5.59
N ALA A 24 -6.01 15.11 -4.86
CA ALA A 24 -4.58 14.82 -4.92
C ALA A 24 -4.26 13.44 -4.32
N VAL A 25 -4.89 13.09 -3.20
CA VAL A 25 -4.74 11.74 -2.62
C VAL A 25 -5.29 10.69 -3.58
N ASP A 26 -6.47 10.89 -4.16
CA ASP A 26 -7.04 10.00 -5.16
C ASP A 26 -6.08 9.78 -6.33
N LEU A 27 -5.49 10.85 -6.87
CA LEU A 27 -4.57 10.77 -8.00
C LEU A 27 -3.32 9.92 -7.70
N ILE A 28 -2.78 9.99 -6.50
CA ILE A 28 -1.57 9.27 -6.12
C ILE A 28 -1.82 7.83 -5.67
N SER A 29 -3.04 7.49 -5.28
CA SER A 29 -3.41 6.19 -4.69
C SER A 29 -4.29 5.30 -5.58
N HIS A 30 -5.03 5.85 -6.55
CA HIS A 30 -5.86 5.04 -7.44
C HIS A 30 -5.07 4.51 -8.64
N ASN A 31 -5.45 3.32 -9.09
CA ASN A 31 -4.84 2.72 -10.28
C ASN A 31 -5.14 3.54 -11.54
N ILE A 32 -4.09 3.94 -12.26
CA ILE A 32 -4.17 4.67 -13.54
C ILE A 32 -3.56 3.91 -14.71
N ILE A 33 -2.96 2.73 -14.47
CA ILE A 33 -2.40 1.90 -15.54
C ILE A 33 -3.45 0.95 -16.09
N THR A 34 -3.36 0.69 -17.40
CA THR A 34 -4.23 -0.27 -18.08
C THR A 34 -3.85 -1.71 -17.74
N ALA A 35 -4.75 -2.66 -18.03
CA ALA A 35 -4.46 -4.09 -17.86
C ALA A 35 -3.25 -4.55 -18.69
N GLU A 36 -3.01 -3.94 -19.85
CA GLU A 36 -1.83 -4.23 -20.69
C GLU A 36 -0.52 -3.73 -20.03
N GLN A 37 -0.54 -2.51 -19.51
CA GLN A 37 0.59 -1.96 -18.78
C GLN A 37 0.88 -2.74 -17.49
N ALA A 38 -0.16 -3.21 -16.79
CA ALA A 38 -0.01 -4.01 -15.57
C ALA A 38 0.76 -5.33 -15.82
N LYS A 39 0.76 -5.89 -17.03
CA LYS A 39 1.53 -7.09 -17.38
C LYS A 39 3.04 -6.88 -17.26
N THR A 40 3.52 -5.66 -17.40
CA THR A 40 4.94 -5.31 -17.22
C THR A 40 5.29 -4.92 -15.78
N PHE A 41 4.27 -4.71 -14.95
CA PHE A 41 4.39 -4.38 -13.53
C PHE A 41 4.31 -5.66 -12.69
N ASN A 42 5.29 -6.55 -12.87
CA ASN A 42 5.19 -7.98 -12.52
C ASN A 42 6.25 -8.48 -11.53
N TRP A 43 6.91 -7.61 -10.81
CA TRP A 43 7.78 -8.09 -9.73
C TRP A 43 6.97 -8.60 -8.52
N ASP A 44 7.58 -9.45 -7.72
CA ASP A 44 6.89 -10.18 -6.63
C ASP A 44 6.08 -9.29 -5.68
N SER A 45 6.52 -8.07 -5.43
CA SER A 45 5.80 -7.12 -4.56
C SER A 45 4.64 -6.42 -5.26
N CYS A 46 4.48 -6.60 -6.57
CA CYS A 46 3.48 -5.93 -7.40
C CYS A 46 2.42 -6.86 -7.99
N ILE A 47 2.49 -8.17 -7.70
CA ILE A 47 1.48 -9.13 -8.16
C ILE A 47 0.12 -8.76 -7.54
N GLY A 48 -0.90 -8.57 -8.39
CA GLY A 48 -2.23 -8.14 -7.97
C GLY A 48 -2.40 -6.63 -7.83
N TYR A 49 -1.32 -5.87 -8.03
CA TYR A 49 -1.34 -4.42 -7.92
C TYR A 49 -1.34 -3.73 -9.28
N GLY A 50 -2.04 -2.62 -9.36
CA GLY A 50 -1.85 -1.58 -10.34
C GLY A 50 -0.96 -0.47 -9.78
N TYR A 51 -0.92 0.68 -10.45
CA TYR A 51 -0.11 1.83 -10.03
C TYR A 51 -0.89 3.13 -10.15
N GLY A 52 -0.87 3.90 -9.09
CA GLY A 52 -1.37 5.28 -9.07
C GLY A 52 -0.29 6.27 -9.49
N GLY A 53 -0.47 7.56 -9.20
CA GLY A 53 0.53 8.58 -9.53
C GLY A 53 1.86 8.41 -8.81
N LEU A 54 1.88 7.82 -7.61
CA LEU A 54 3.08 7.62 -6.79
C LEU A 54 3.12 6.27 -6.06
N MET A 55 2.03 5.51 -6.05
CA MET A 55 1.90 4.31 -5.23
C MET A 55 1.32 3.14 -6.02
N ARG A 56 1.71 1.93 -5.66
CA ARG A 56 0.97 0.77 -6.11
C ARG A 56 -0.37 0.70 -5.38
N THR A 57 -1.39 0.19 -6.05
CA THR A 57 -2.74 0.06 -5.53
C THR A 57 -3.23 -1.36 -5.78
N LEU A 58 -3.71 -2.03 -4.76
CA LEU A 58 -4.24 -3.39 -4.87
C LEU A 58 -5.53 -3.38 -5.69
N ILE A 59 -5.51 -4.05 -6.84
CA ILE A 59 -6.65 -4.14 -7.77
C ILE A 59 -7.20 -5.55 -7.88
N ASN A 60 -6.42 -6.57 -7.53
CA ASN A 60 -6.84 -7.96 -7.55
C ASN A 60 -6.30 -8.70 -6.30
N PRO A 61 -7.00 -8.63 -5.17
CA PRO A 61 -6.56 -9.28 -3.93
C PRO A 61 -6.55 -10.81 -4.02
N GLU A 62 -7.31 -11.42 -4.92
CA GLU A 62 -7.43 -12.88 -5.05
C GLU A 62 -6.12 -13.57 -5.47
N ILE A 63 -5.25 -12.86 -6.19
CA ILE A 63 -4.01 -13.42 -6.72
C ILE A 63 -2.77 -13.02 -5.90
N THR A 64 -2.95 -12.32 -4.82
CA THR A 64 -1.85 -11.86 -3.96
C THR A 64 -2.02 -12.37 -2.52
N THR A 65 -1.58 -11.61 -1.57
CA THR A 65 -1.79 -11.91 -0.14
C THR A 65 -3.07 -11.24 0.37
N VAL A 66 -3.27 -11.23 1.68
CA VAL A 66 -4.33 -10.48 2.33
C VAL A 66 -4.23 -8.97 2.02
N GLY A 67 -5.36 -8.31 1.97
CA GLY A 67 -5.52 -6.87 1.71
C GLY A 67 -6.85 -6.60 1.03
N SER A 68 -7.33 -5.37 1.13
CA SER A 68 -8.58 -4.95 0.51
C SER A 68 -8.34 -4.30 -0.85
N THR A 69 -9.29 -4.39 -1.77
CA THR A 69 -9.23 -3.63 -3.01
C THR A 69 -9.10 -2.14 -2.70
N GLY A 70 -8.11 -1.49 -3.32
CA GLY A 70 -7.83 -0.08 -3.04
C GLY A 70 -6.79 0.15 -1.92
N GLU A 71 -6.26 -0.89 -1.29
CA GLU A 71 -5.05 -0.76 -0.48
C GLU A 71 -3.92 -0.14 -1.31
N TYR A 72 -3.24 0.86 -0.80
CA TYR A 72 -2.16 1.53 -1.52
C TYR A 72 -0.94 1.79 -0.64
N GLY A 73 0.24 1.84 -1.25
CA GLY A 73 1.49 2.05 -0.55
C GLY A 73 2.71 1.84 -1.43
N TRP A 74 3.86 1.70 -0.80
CA TRP A 74 5.11 1.43 -1.50
C TRP A 74 6.11 0.68 -0.62
N ASP A 75 7.13 0.11 -1.26
CA ASP A 75 8.25 -0.56 -0.63
C ASP A 75 9.60 0.07 -1.02
N GLY A 76 10.60 -0.11 -0.19
CA GLY A 76 11.96 0.34 -0.42
C GLY A 76 12.90 -0.81 -0.74
N TRP A 77 14.01 -0.49 -1.41
CA TRP A 77 15.06 -1.46 -1.78
C TRP A 77 15.63 -2.24 -0.60
N THR A 78 15.62 -1.65 0.60
CA THR A 78 16.08 -2.27 1.85
C THR A 78 15.00 -3.04 2.60
N GLY A 79 13.85 -3.31 1.96
CA GLY A 79 12.75 -4.09 2.53
C GLY A 79 11.77 -3.28 3.38
N ASN A 80 11.91 -1.97 3.46
CA ASN A 80 10.92 -1.10 4.10
C ASN A 80 9.60 -1.13 3.32
N TYR A 81 8.51 -1.06 4.04
CA TYR A 81 7.18 -1.14 3.44
C TYR A 81 6.19 -0.29 4.23
N PHE A 82 5.27 0.33 3.53
CA PHE A 82 4.04 0.82 4.13
C PHE A 82 2.85 0.57 3.22
N CYS A 83 1.68 0.40 3.80
CA CYS A 83 0.42 0.52 3.09
C CYS A 83 -0.65 1.17 3.96
N ASN A 84 -1.59 1.80 3.28
CA ASN A 84 -2.88 2.22 3.81
C ASN A 84 -3.96 1.33 3.21
N ASP A 85 -4.83 0.82 4.04
CA ASP A 85 -6.05 0.14 3.65
C ASP A 85 -7.25 0.99 4.10
N PRO A 86 -7.87 1.76 3.18
CA PRO A 86 -8.98 2.63 3.51
C PRO A 86 -10.25 1.88 3.94
N GLU A 87 -10.46 0.65 3.46
CA GLU A 87 -11.61 -0.17 3.81
C GLU A 87 -11.60 -0.54 5.29
N ASN A 88 -10.43 -0.87 5.82
CA ASN A 88 -10.24 -1.22 7.23
C ASN A 88 -9.76 -0.04 8.09
N ASN A 89 -9.67 1.17 7.53
CA ASN A 89 -9.09 2.34 8.20
C ASN A 89 -7.73 2.04 8.84
N LEU A 90 -6.88 1.33 8.12
CA LEU A 90 -5.65 0.73 8.61
C LEU A 90 -4.43 1.31 7.93
N THR A 91 -3.41 1.62 8.72
CA THR A 91 -2.05 1.91 8.25
C THR A 91 -1.12 0.82 8.76
N PHE A 92 -0.42 0.15 7.86
CA PHE A 92 0.62 -0.82 8.20
C PHE A 92 1.99 -0.34 7.75
N MET A 93 2.97 -0.43 8.65
CA MET A 93 4.36 -0.08 8.37
C MET A 93 5.30 -1.16 8.87
N TYR A 94 6.28 -1.48 8.04
CA TYR A 94 7.33 -2.45 8.33
C TYR A 94 8.68 -1.87 7.94
N PHE A 95 9.57 -1.70 8.91
CA PHE A 95 10.90 -1.14 8.69
C PHE A 95 11.98 -2.14 9.02
N ILE A 96 12.76 -2.50 8.01
CA ILE A 96 13.95 -3.33 8.14
C ILE A 96 15.06 -2.76 7.26
N GLN A 97 16.25 -3.27 7.44
CA GLN A 97 17.40 -2.89 6.63
C GLN A 97 18.09 -4.15 6.08
N VAL A 98 17.44 -4.75 5.07
CA VAL A 98 17.91 -5.97 4.40
C VAL A 98 17.91 -5.74 2.90
N CYS A 99 19.09 -5.65 2.30
CA CYS A 99 19.22 -5.55 0.84
C CYS A 99 18.95 -6.91 0.17
N GLY A 100 18.46 -6.87 -1.09
CA GLY A 100 18.35 -8.04 -1.94
C GLY A 100 17.05 -8.83 -1.85
N GLY A 101 15.94 -8.18 -1.47
CA GLY A 101 14.59 -8.74 -1.59
C GLY A 101 14.19 -9.76 -0.52
N ASN A 102 15.05 -10.09 0.42
CA ASN A 102 14.75 -11.06 1.49
C ASN A 102 13.72 -10.57 2.52
N GLY A 103 13.30 -9.30 2.43
CA GLY A 103 12.28 -8.71 3.29
C GLY A 103 10.84 -9.07 2.93
N ILE A 104 10.57 -9.61 1.74
CA ILE A 104 9.21 -9.89 1.26
C ILE A 104 8.53 -11.02 2.04
N ARG A 105 9.25 -12.08 2.38
CA ARG A 105 8.66 -13.22 3.12
C ARG A 105 8.19 -12.83 4.52
N PRO A 106 9.03 -12.23 5.39
CA PRO A 106 8.57 -11.75 6.69
C PRO A 106 7.44 -10.73 6.57
N LEU A 107 7.51 -9.83 5.59
CA LEU A 107 6.47 -8.85 5.32
C LEU A 107 5.11 -9.52 5.06
N ARG A 108 5.06 -10.52 4.18
CA ARG A 108 3.81 -11.25 3.88
C ARG A 108 3.23 -11.92 5.12
N THR A 109 4.08 -12.58 5.92
CA THR A 109 3.65 -13.23 7.17
C THR A 109 3.13 -12.20 8.18
N LEU A 110 3.84 -11.10 8.38
CA LEU A 110 3.42 -10.04 9.31
C LEU A 110 2.11 -9.38 8.86
N LYS A 111 1.95 -9.18 7.55
CA LYS A 111 0.71 -8.64 7.00
C LYS A 111 -0.47 -9.59 7.25
N GLN A 112 -0.29 -10.91 7.06
CA GLN A 112 -1.31 -11.91 7.38
C GLN A 112 -1.68 -11.90 8.87
N VAL A 113 -0.69 -11.84 9.77
CA VAL A 113 -0.93 -11.76 11.22
C VAL A 113 -1.71 -10.50 11.58
N MET A 114 -1.34 -9.36 10.99
CA MET A 114 -2.03 -8.10 11.22
C MET A 114 -3.50 -8.17 10.77
N TYR A 115 -3.77 -8.64 9.56
CA TYR A 115 -5.15 -8.77 9.06
C TYR A 115 -5.96 -9.79 9.86
N SER A 116 -5.35 -10.85 10.38
CA SER A 116 -6.03 -11.82 11.25
C SER A 116 -6.42 -11.27 12.63
N ALA A 117 -5.92 -10.11 13.00
CA ALA A 117 -6.25 -9.42 14.24
C ALA A 117 -7.31 -8.33 14.07
N LEU A 118 -7.82 -8.13 12.85
CA LEU A 118 -8.95 -7.23 12.62
C LEU A 118 -10.23 -7.95 13.03
N ASP A 119 -11.03 -7.31 13.88
CA ASP A 119 -12.37 -7.76 14.20
C ASP A 119 -13.34 -7.30 13.09
N ASP A 120 -14.19 -8.19 12.61
CA ASP A 120 -15.23 -7.93 11.63
C ASP A 120 -16.45 -7.19 12.24
#